data_d2fdb44fe0793d7f657aac237fbcac3c
#
_entry.id   d2fdb44fe0793d7f657aac237fbcac3c
#
_cell.length_a   1.000
_cell.length_b   1.000
_cell.length_c   1.000
_cell.angle_alpha   90.00
_cell.angle_beta   90.00
_cell.angle_gamma   90.00
#
_symmetry.space_group_name_H-M   'P 1'
#
loop_
_entity.id
_entity.type
_entity.pdbx_description
1 polymer ?
#
loop_
_entity_poly.entity_id
_entity_poly.type
_entity_poly.pdbx_seq_one_letter_code
_entity_poly.pdbx_strand_id
1 'polypeptide(L)' 'MQGKNILLAVSGGIAVYKAVALTSKLTQAGANVKVMMTAHAQEFVPPLSFQVLSKNDVYT' A
#
# COMPACT_ATOMS: atom_id res chain seq x y z
N MET A 1 -10.96 5.15 -11.10
CA MET A 1 -11.07 5.22 -9.62
C MET A 1 -10.85 6.63 -9.09
N GLN A 2 -11.08 7.61 -9.92
CA GLN A 2 -10.89 9.01 -9.57
C GLN A 2 -11.71 9.38 -8.33
N GLY A 3 -11.05 9.93 -7.32
CA GLY A 3 -11.72 10.38 -6.10
C GLY A 3 -12.12 9.30 -5.11
N LYS A 4 -11.83 8.03 -5.39
CA LYS A 4 -12.13 6.94 -4.46
C LYS A 4 -11.09 6.89 -3.34
N ASN A 5 -11.55 6.60 -2.13
CA ASN A 5 -10.67 6.37 -0.98
C ASN A 5 -10.59 4.87 -0.73
N ILE A 6 -9.38 4.34 -0.71
CA ILE A 6 -9.14 2.91 -0.56
C ILE A 6 -8.15 2.70 0.58
N LEU A 7 -8.50 1.81 1.51
CA LEU A 7 -7.59 1.39 2.57
C LEU A 7 -7.14 -0.03 2.28
N LEU A 8 -5.84 -0.20 2.09
CA LEU A 8 -5.23 -1.52 1.92
C LEU A 8 -4.60 -1.97 3.22
N ALA A 9 -5.05 -3.11 3.72
CA ALA A 9 -4.44 -3.74 4.88
C ALA A 9 -3.50 -4.83 4.38
N VAL A 10 -2.21 -4.70 4.68
CA VAL A 10 -1.16 -5.58 4.16
C VAL A 10 -0.60 -6.41 5.29
N SER A 11 -0.72 -7.74 5.17
CA SER A 11 -0.10 -8.70 6.09
C SER A 11 1.07 -9.40 5.38
N GLY A 12 1.82 -10.23 6.12
CA GLY A 12 3.04 -10.82 5.60
C GLY A 12 2.84 -11.83 4.48
N GLY A 13 3.96 -12.27 3.91
CA GLY A 13 4.00 -13.25 2.86
C GLY A 13 4.08 -12.66 1.46
N ILE A 14 3.89 -13.52 0.45
CA ILE A 14 3.99 -13.12 -0.96
C ILE A 14 2.98 -12.03 -1.31
N ALA A 15 1.85 -11.99 -0.60
CA ALA A 15 0.82 -10.98 -0.83
C ALA A 15 1.34 -9.55 -0.69
N VAL A 16 2.43 -9.33 0.08
CA VAL A 16 3.01 -8.00 0.23
C VAL A 16 3.46 -7.46 -1.13
N TYR A 17 4.08 -8.30 -1.95
CA TYR A 17 4.56 -7.88 -3.26
C TYR A 17 3.41 -7.57 -4.21
N LYS A 18 2.33 -8.35 -4.13
CA LYS A 18 1.13 -8.07 -4.91
C LYS A 18 0.48 -6.75 -4.47
N ALA A 19 0.52 -6.46 -3.18
CA ALA A 19 -0.01 -5.22 -2.65
C ALA A 19 0.78 -4.01 -3.15
N VAL A 20 2.10 -4.13 -3.31
CA VAL A 20 2.92 -3.07 -3.89
C VAL A 20 2.44 -2.74 -5.30
N ALA A 21 2.28 -3.76 -6.14
CA ALA A 21 1.81 -3.57 -7.51
C ALA A 21 0.41 -2.97 -7.55
N LEU A 22 -0.48 -3.44 -6.68
CA LEU A 22 -1.85 -2.96 -6.61
C LEU A 22 -1.90 -1.49 -6.17
N THR A 23 -1.10 -1.12 -5.17
CA THR A 23 -1.02 0.27 -4.71
C THR A 23 -0.63 1.19 -5.85
N SER A 24 0.37 0.80 -6.63
CA SER A 24 0.81 1.59 -7.77
C SER A 24 -0.32 1.77 -8.79
N LYS A 25 -1.01 0.68 -9.14
CA LYS A 25 -2.10 0.72 -10.11
C LYS A 25 -3.25 1.59 -9.64
N LEU A 26 -3.65 1.44 -8.38
CA LEU A 26 -4.77 2.22 -7.82
C LEU A 26 -4.44 3.71 -7.78
N THR A 27 -3.21 4.04 -7.38
CA THR A 27 -2.79 5.43 -7.32
C THR A 27 -2.75 6.04 -8.72
N GLN A 28 -2.26 5.31 -9.70
CA GLN A 28 -2.25 5.76 -11.09
C GLN A 28 -3.65 5.96 -11.65
N ALA A 29 -4.60 5.19 -11.17
CA ALA A 29 -6.00 5.31 -11.57
C ALA A 29 -6.73 6.47 -10.88
N GLY A 30 -6.05 7.22 -10.02
CA GLY A 30 -6.61 8.38 -9.36
C GLY A 30 -7.22 8.13 -8.00
N ALA A 31 -7.07 6.93 -7.45
CA ALA A 31 -7.58 6.62 -6.11
C ALA A 31 -6.68 7.23 -5.03
N ASN A 32 -7.29 7.63 -3.93
CA ASN A 32 -6.56 8.04 -2.73
C ASN A 32 -6.33 6.78 -1.88
N VAL A 33 -5.14 6.22 -1.96
CA VAL A 33 -4.81 4.94 -1.33
C VAL A 33 -4.08 5.18 -0.01
N LYS A 34 -4.59 4.60 1.05
CA LYS A 34 -3.94 4.57 2.36
C LYS A 34 -3.58 3.13 2.67
N VAL A 35 -2.41 2.91 3.22
CA VAL A 35 -1.89 1.56 3.47
C VAL A 35 -1.64 1.37 4.96
N MET A 36 -2.07 0.22 5.47
CA MET A 36 -1.80 -0.23 6.82
C MET A 36 -0.99 -1.51 6.74
N MET A 37 0.14 -1.58 7.45
CA MET A 37 1.02 -2.74 7.40
C MET A 37 1.16 -3.37 8.78
N THR A 38 1.09 -4.71 8.82
CA THR A 38 1.47 -5.43 10.03
C THR A 38 2.98 -5.42 10.20
N ALA A 39 3.47 -5.70 11.41
CA ALA A 39 4.90 -5.81 11.67
C ALA A 39 5.54 -6.88 10.77
N HIS A 40 4.84 -8.00 10.55
CA HIS A 40 5.35 -9.09 9.71
C HIS A 40 5.49 -8.64 8.25
N ALA A 41 4.54 -7.86 7.75
CA ALA A 41 4.61 -7.35 6.38
C ALA A 41 5.83 -6.46 6.17
N GLN A 42 6.23 -5.71 7.19
CA GLN A 42 7.38 -4.82 7.11
C GLN A 42 8.71 -5.56 6.98
N GLU A 43 8.75 -6.84 7.30
CA GLU A 43 9.95 -7.66 7.10
C GLU A 43 10.18 -7.97 5.61
N PHE A 44 9.14 -7.89 4.79
CA PHE A 44 9.25 -8.17 3.35
C PHE A 44 9.48 -6.90 2.54
N VAL A 45 8.76 -5.84 2.87
CA VAL A 45 8.85 -4.56 2.16
C VAL A 45 8.76 -3.44 3.20
N PRO A 46 9.71 -2.48 3.19
CA PRO A 46 9.65 -1.38 4.15
C PRO A 46 8.45 -0.47 3.88
N PRO A 47 7.87 0.14 4.92
CA PRO A 47 6.75 1.06 4.77
C PRO A 47 7.00 2.19 3.77
N LEU A 48 8.25 2.63 3.64
CA LEU A 48 8.61 3.71 2.73
C LEU A 48 8.20 3.40 1.28
N SER A 49 8.26 2.13 0.87
CA SER A 49 7.86 1.75 -0.49
C SER A 49 6.39 2.07 -0.75
N PHE A 50 5.52 1.78 0.22
CA PHE A 50 4.10 2.11 0.10
C PHE A 50 3.84 3.61 0.25
N GLN A 51 4.61 4.28 1.10
CA GLN A 51 4.48 5.74 1.26
C GLN A 51 4.76 6.45 -0.05
N VAL A 52 5.81 6.06 -0.76
CA VAL A 52 6.16 6.67 -2.04
C VAL A 52 5.09 6.41 -3.09
N LEU A 53 4.61 5.16 -3.18
CA LEU A 53 3.66 4.77 -4.21
C LEU A 53 2.27 5.34 -3.96
N SER A 54 1.81 5.37 -2.72
CA SER A 54 0.48 5.87 -2.38
C SER A 54 0.45 7.38 -2.18
N LYS A 55 1.61 7.98 -1.95
CA LYS A 55 1.78 9.41 -1.61
C LYS A 55 1.10 9.78 -0.30
N ASN A 56 0.88 8.81 0.55
CA ASN A 56 0.30 8.97 1.90
C ASN A 56 1.18 8.28 2.91
N ASP A 57 1.08 8.70 4.18
CA ASP A 57 1.74 7.99 5.27
C ASP A 57 1.18 6.59 5.42
N VAL A 58 2.04 5.66 5.81
CA VAL A 58 1.66 4.27 6.04
C VAL A 58 1.40 4.07 7.53
N TYR A 59 0.28 3.44 7.84
CA TYR A 59 -0.05 3.11 9.23
C TYR A 59 0.61 1.80 9.62
N THR A 60 1.36 1.83 10.68
CA THR A 60 2.03 0.66 11.24
C THR A 60 1.66 0.47 12.71
#